data_191ff041b5ac365203688fa03fac8749
#
_entry.id   191ff041b5ac365203688fa03fac8749
#
_cell.length_a   1.000
_cell.length_b   1.000
_cell.length_c   1.000
_cell.angle_alpha   90.00
_cell.angle_beta   90.00
_cell.angle_gamma   90.00
#
_symmetry.space_group_name_H-M   'P 1'
#
loop_
_entity.id
_entity.type
_entity.pdbx_description
1 polymer ?
#
loop_
_entity_poly.entity_id
_entity_poly.type
_entity_poly.pdbx_seq_one_letter_code
_entity_poly.pdbx_strand_id
1 'polypeptide(L)'
;MTNDKSTLLKISVLFLAIQLVLIFELARSAQSSYARSVMATTFCWTLYTFLEARYGFYMNTYVRAIVILSLLGDSFFGSYLDFYQTSFTFDKILHVFGSYSFSLFAYILAVQLLRHPLSSPFKLIFILSLGLSIGAFYEILEFLTDTISHPNPISQPSLLDTDLDLVSDLIGAMIAAVHGTYRTFMNQNF
;
A
#
# COMPACT_ATOMS: atom_id res chain seq x y z
N MET A 1 -15.91 -16.35 8.92
CA MET A 1 -15.84 -16.46 7.44
C MET A 1 -14.45 -16.95 7.10
N THR A 2 -14.29 -18.18 6.74
CA THR A 2 -13.04 -18.70 6.21
C THR A 2 -12.86 -18.08 4.83
N ASN A 3 -11.86 -17.21 4.67
CA ASN A 3 -11.40 -16.87 3.33
C ASN A 3 -11.13 -18.20 2.62
N ASP A 4 -11.78 -18.41 1.51
CA ASP A 4 -11.52 -19.60 0.71
C ASP A 4 -10.04 -19.59 0.33
N LYS A 5 -9.26 -20.50 0.94
CA LYS A 5 -7.80 -20.59 0.72
C LYS A 5 -7.48 -20.68 -0.77
N SER A 6 -8.37 -21.29 -1.56
CA SER A 6 -8.23 -21.38 -3.01
C SER A 6 -8.32 -20.00 -3.68
N THR A 7 -9.26 -19.16 -3.27
CA THR A 7 -9.41 -17.79 -3.80
C THR A 7 -8.21 -16.91 -3.43
N LEU A 8 -7.73 -16.99 -2.18
CA LEU A 8 -6.54 -16.28 -1.74
C LEU A 8 -5.30 -16.67 -2.56
N LEU A 9 -5.12 -17.97 -2.76
CA LEU A 9 -4.00 -18.48 -3.55
C LEU A 9 -4.08 -17.97 -4.99
N LYS A 10 -5.26 -18.04 -5.63
CA LYS A 10 -5.45 -17.56 -7.00
C LYS A 10 -5.12 -16.08 -7.15
N ILE A 11 -5.62 -15.23 -6.24
CA ILE A 11 -5.34 -13.78 -6.26
C ILE A 11 -3.84 -13.52 -6.07
N SER A 12 -3.20 -14.20 -5.12
CA SER A 12 -1.76 -14.03 -4.85
C SER A 12 -0.89 -14.48 -6.02
N VAL A 13 -1.24 -15.61 -6.66
CA VAL A 13 -0.52 -16.12 -7.84
C VAL A 13 -0.71 -15.18 -9.04
N LEU A 14 -1.94 -14.69 -9.27
CA LEU A 14 -2.20 -13.74 -10.36
C LEU A 14 -1.42 -12.43 -10.15
N PHE A 15 -1.46 -11.88 -8.95
CA PHE A 15 -0.69 -10.68 -8.59
C PHE A 15 0.81 -10.91 -8.86
N LEU A 16 1.37 -12.00 -8.33
CA LEU A 16 2.78 -12.32 -8.51
C LEU A 16 3.16 -12.49 -9.98
N ALA A 17 2.31 -13.16 -10.78
CA ALA A 17 2.55 -13.34 -12.21
C ALA A 17 2.59 -11.98 -12.94
N ILE A 18 1.65 -11.06 -12.65
CA ILE A 18 1.64 -9.72 -13.23
C ILE A 18 2.92 -8.96 -12.84
N GLN A 19 3.29 -8.97 -11.55
CA GLN A 19 4.47 -8.26 -11.08
C GLN A 19 5.78 -8.80 -11.70
N LEU A 20 5.91 -10.11 -11.86
CA LEU A 20 7.08 -10.70 -12.51
C LEU A 20 7.21 -10.27 -13.98
N VAL A 21 6.09 -10.19 -14.70
CA VAL A 21 6.07 -9.66 -16.08
C VAL A 21 6.50 -8.20 -16.10
N LEU A 22 5.97 -7.36 -15.20
CA LEU A 22 6.32 -5.94 -15.13
C LEU A 22 7.81 -5.74 -14.78
N ILE A 23 8.33 -6.48 -13.78
CA ILE A 23 9.75 -6.45 -13.42
C ILE A 23 10.63 -6.80 -14.63
N PHE A 24 10.26 -7.85 -15.36
CA PHE A 24 11.00 -8.28 -16.54
C PHE A 24 11.00 -7.19 -17.63
N GLU A 25 9.84 -6.61 -17.96
CA GLU A 25 9.73 -5.55 -18.97
C GLU A 25 10.47 -4.27 -18.55
N LEU A 26 10.37 -3.85 -17.28
CA LEU A 26 11.10 -2.70 -16.76
C LEU A 26 12.61 -2.93 -16.80
N ALA A 27 13.07 -4.13 -16.45
CA ALA A 27 14.49 -4.47 -16.53
C ALA A 27 14.99 -4.49 -17.97
N ARG A 28 14.18 -5.00 -18.92
CA ARG A 28 14.50 -5.04 -20.35
C ARG A 28 14.55 -3.64 -20.98
N SER A 29 13.70 -2.72 -20.52
CA SER A 29 13.65 -1.34 -21.03
C SER A 29 14.68 -0.40 -20.38
N ALA A 30 15.63 -0.94 -19.63
CA ALA A 30 16.66 -0.20 -18.89
C ALA A 30 16.11 0.76 -17.79
N GLN A 31 14.87 0.60 -17.37
CA GLN A 31 14.24 1.33 -16.26
C GLN A 31 14.56 0.66 -14.91
N SER A 32 15.85 0.55 -14.63
CA SER A 32 16.34 -0.26 -13.49
C SER A 32 15.89 0.27 -12.13
N SER A 33 15.64 1.57 -11.99
CA SER A 33 15.13 2.17 -10.75
C SER A 33 13.71 1.69 -10.46
N TYR A 34 12.81 1.80 -11.41
CA TYR A 34 11.45 1.29 -11.30
C TYR A 34 11.41 -0.23 -11.10
N ALA A 35 12.24 -0.98 -11.82
CA ALA A 35 12.34 -2.43 -11.62
C ALA A 35 12.70 -2.81 -10.18
N ARG A 36 13.64 -2.07 -9.54
CA ARG A 36 14.00 -2.31 -8.13
C ARG A 36 12.86 -1.96 -7.17
N SER A 37 12.15 -0.85 -7.39
CA SER A 37 10.98 -0.48 -6.58
C SER A 37 9.90 -1.55 -6.65
N VAL A 38 9.51 -1.97 -7.86
CA VAL A 38 8.51 -3.02 -8.08
C VAL A 38 8.96 -4.38 -7.49
N MET A 39 10.26 -4.71 -7.53
CA MET A 39 10.78 -5.90 -6.83
C MET A 39 10.62 -5.80 -5.31
N ALA A 40 10.96 -4.66 -4.73
CA ALA A 40 10.87 -4.45 -3.28
C ALA A 40 9.41 -4.54 -2.79
N THR A 41 8.47 -3.87 -3.46
CA THR A 41 7.04 -3.92 -3.11
C THR A 41 6.46 -5.33 -3.30
N THR A 42 6.84 -6.01 -4.38
CA THR A 42 6.44 -7.41 -4.64
C THR A 42 6.97 -8.34 -3.55
N PHE A 43 8.23 -8.18 -3.15
CA PHE A 43 8.82 -8.96 -2.07
C PHE A 43 8.09 -8.74 -0.74
N CYS A 44 7.83 -7.48 -0.36
CA CYS A 44 7.11 -7.14 0.87
C CYS A 44 5.71 -7.76 0.91
N TRP A 45 4.95 -7.67 -0.20
CA TRP A 45 3.63 -8.25 -0.29
C TRP A 45 3.64 -9.79 -0.25
N THR A 46 4.61 -10.41 -0.92
CA THR A 46 4.78 -11.86 -0.90
C THR A 46 5.16 -12.35 0.49
N LEU A 47 6.08 -11.65 1.17
CA LEU A 47 6.45 -11.93 2.55
C LEU A 47 5.24 -11.81 3.48
N TYR A 48 4.46 -10.73 3.35
CA TYR A 48 3.22 -10.59 4.12
C TYR A 48 2.27 -11.76 3.89
N THR A 49 2.04 -12.16 2.63
CA THR A 49 1.15 -13.28 2.28
C THR A 49 1.64 -14.61 2.89
N PHE A 50 2.95 -14.83 2.90
CA PHE A 50 3.56 -15.98 3.56
C PHE A 50 3.35 -15.94 5.09
N LEU A 51 3.59 -14.79 5.72
CA LEU A 51 3.40 -14.62 7.17
C LEU A 51 1.93 -14.78 7.56
N GLU A 52 0.99 -14.25 6.77
CA GLU A 52 -0.44 -14.45 6.96
C GLU A 52 -0.80 -15.95 6.95
N ALA A 53 -0.31 -16.69 5.96
CA ALA A 53 -0.56 -18.13 5.85
C ALA A 53 0.10 -18.90 7.01
N ARG A 54 1.30 -18.47 7.46
CA ARG A 54 2.08 -19.15 8.52
C ARG A 54 1.51 -18.92 9.92
N TYR A 55 1.04 -17.72 10.20
CA TYR A 55 0.57 -17.31 11.53
C TYR A 55 -0.96 -17.25 11.64
N GLY A 56 -1.69 -17.49 10.54
CA GLY A 56 -3.14 -17.52 10.53
C GLY A 56 -3.80 -16.15 10.70
N PHE A 57 -3.11 -15.07 10.31
CA PHE A 57 -3.72 -13.74 10.28
C PHE A 57 -4.91 -13.72 9.33
N TYR A 58 -5.92 -12.93 9.69
CA TYR A 58 -7.07 -12.69 8.84
C TYR A 58 -6.93 -11.35 8.12
N MET A 59 -7.14 -11.33 6.82
CA MET A 59 -7.28 -10.09 6.06
C MET A 59 -8.61 -10.09 5.30
N ASN A 60 -9.39 -9.03 5.52
CA ASN A 60 -10.64 -8.83 4.81
C ASN A 60 -10.41 -8.77 3.30
N THR A 61 -11.25 -9.45 2.52
CA THR A 61 -11.11 -9.54 1.05
C THR A 61 -11.17 -8.17 0.37
N TYR A 62 -12.03 -7.26 0.85
CA TYR A 62 -12.09 -5.89 0.33
C TYR A 62 -10.76 -5.16 0.53
N VAL A 63 -10.24 -5.19 1.77
CA VAL A 63 -8.98 -4.49 2.10
C VAL A 63 -7.81 -5.10 1.33
N ARG A 64 -7.76 -6.42 1.20
CA ARG A 64 -6.78 -7.10 0.34
C ARG A 64 -6.85 -6.61 -1.10
N ALA A 65 -8.07 -6.52 -1.66
CA ALA A 65 -8.26 -6.09 -3.04
C ALA A 65 -7.78 -4.66 -3.29
N ILE A 66 -8.12 -3.71 -2.40
CA ILE A 66 -7.71 -2.31 -2.55
C ILE A 66 -6.19 -2.13 -2.37
N VAL A 67 -5.54 -2.90 -1.48
CA VAL A 67 -4.07 -2.89 -1.36
C VAL A 67 -3.41 -3.43 -2.63
N ILE A 68 -3.89 -4.55 -3.17
CA ILE A 68 -3.39 -5.10 -4.44
C ILE A 68 -3.58 -4.10 -5.58
N LEU A 69 -4.74 -3.43 -5.64
CA LEU A 69 -4.99 -2.40 -6.66
C LEU A 69 -4.06 -1.19 -6.49
N SER A 70 -3.73 -0.80 -5.26
CA SER A 70 -2.73 0.25 -5.00
C SER A 70 -1.34 -0.16 -5.50
N LEU A 71 -0.89 -1.37 -5.17
CA LEU A 71 0.40 -1.90 -5.63
C LEU A 71 0.46 -2.07 -7.15
N LEU A 72 -0.64 -2.49 -7.79
CA LEU A 72 -0.73 -2.55 -9.25
C LEU A 72 -0.83 -1.16 -9.88
N GLY A 73 -1.45 -0.21 -9.19
CA GLY A 73 -1.47 1.20 -9.57
C GLY A 73 -0.06 1.75 -9.69
N ASP A 74 0.74 1.57 -8.65
CA ASP A 74 2.15 1.96 -8.62
C ASP A 74 2.97 1.26 -9.72
N SER A 75 2.92 -0.06 -9.79
CA SER A 75 3.80 -0.81 -10.68
C SER A 75 3.39 -0.73 -12.14
N PHE A 76 2.09 -0.78 -12.46
CA PHE A 76 1.62 -0.78 -13.85
C PHE A 76 1.44 0.64 -14.39
N PHE A 77 0.63 1.50 -13.72
CA PHE A 77 0.40 2.85 -14.24
C PHE A 77 1.57 3.77 -13.93
N GLY A 78 2.07 3.76 -12.69
CA GLY A 78 3.17 4.62 -12.26
C GLY A 78 4.46 4.29 -12.98
N SER A 79 4.97 3.07 -12.76
CA SER A 79 6.29 2.67 -13.22
C SER A 79 6.32 2.22 -14.68
N TYR A 80 5.39 1.34 -15.12
CA TYR A 80 5.45 0.75 -16.47
C TYR A 80 4.89 1.68 -17.55
N LEU A 81 3.76 2.36 -17.30
CA LEU A 81 3.19 3.35 -18.22
C LEU A 81 3.78 4.76 -18.02
N ASP A 82 4.72 4.91 -17.11
CA ASP A 82 5.46 6.16 -16.85
C ASP A 82 4.56 7.35 -16.43
N PHE A 83 3.45 7.08 -15.71
CA PHE A 83 2.55 8.13 -15.25
C PHE A 83 3.17 9.02 -14.18
N TYR A 84 4.18 8.57 -13.47
CA TYR A 84 4.96 9.40 -12.56
C TYR A 84 5.63 10.58 -13.28
N GLN A 85 6.04 10.40 -14.55
CA GLN A 85 6.69 11.46 -15.32
C GLN A 85 5.73 12.22 -16.24
N THR A 86 4.61 11.59 -16.63
CA THR A 86 3.71 12.15 -17.65
C THR A 86 2.44 12.79 -17.07
N SER A 87 2.13 12.55 -15.77
CA SER A 87 0.92 13.05 -15.14
C SER A 87 1.21 13.63 -13.76
N PHE A 88 1.15 14.94 -13.62
CA PHE A 88 1.32 15.65 -12.35
C PHE A 88 0.37 15.20 -11.21
N THR A 89 -0.83 14.75 -11.56
CA THR A 89 -1.86 14.40 -10.58
C THR A 89 -1.87 12.91 -10.22
N PHE A 90 -1.23 12.06 -11.02
CA PHE A 90 -1.28 10.61 -10.84
C PHE A 90 -0.73 10.19 -9.47
N ASP A 91 0.43 10.68 -9.14
CA ASP A 91 1.13 10.40 -7.89
C ASP A 91 0.26 10.78 -6.67
N LYS A 92 -0.31 11.98 -6.66
CA LYS A 92 -1.20 12.49 -5.61
C LYS A 92 -2.46 11.63 -5.43
N ILE A 93 -3.05 11.16 -6.54
CA ILE A 93 -4.18 10.22 -6.52
C ILE A 93 -3.75 8.88 -5.92
N LEU A 94 -2.56 8.41 -6.27
CA LEU A 94 -2.03 7.16 -5.74
C LEU A 94 -1.71 7.26 -4.24
N HIS A 95 -1.20 8.41 -3.75
CA HIS A 95 -1.01 8.69 -2.33
C HIS A 95 -2.33 8.66 -1.56
N VAL A 96 -3.39 9.33 -2.05
CA VAL A 96 -4.73 9.24 -1.44
C VAL A 96 -5.22 7.79 -1.37
N PHE A 97 -5.12 7.05 -2.47
CA PHE A 97 -5.62 5.68 -2.55
C PHE A 97 -4.75 4.69 -1.76
N GLY A 98 -3.44 4.87 -1.81
CA GLY A 98 -2.46 4.09 -1.05
C GLY A 98 -2.64 4.27 0.45
N SER A 99 -2.64 5.52 0.91
CA SER A 99 -2.82 5.84 2.33
C SER A 99 -4.16 5.31 2.86
N TYR A 100 -5.26 5.47 2.10
CA TYR A 100 -6.54 4.86 2.44
C TYR A 100 -6.43 3.33 2.58
N SER A 101 -5.83 2.66 1.62
CA SER A 101 -5.76 1.19 1.55
C SER A 101 -4.88 0.61 2.66
N PHE A 102 -3.69 1.19 2.84
CA PHE A 102 -2.72 0.72 3.84
C PHE A 102 -3.10 1.11 5.27
N SER A 103 -3.86 2.20 5.49
CA SER A 103 -4.44 2.52 6.80
C SER A 103 -5.39 1.42 7.28
N LEU A 104 -6.30 0.98 6.42
CA LEU A 104 -7.24 -0.09 6.74
C LEU A 104 -6.53 -1.44 6.91
N PHE A 105 -5.52 -1.71 6.08
CA PHE A 105 -4.69 -2.90 6.18
C PHE A 105 -3.96 -2.96 7.53
N ALA A 106 -3.24 -1.90 7.90
CA ALA A 106 -2.51 -1.83 9.15
C ALA A 106 -3.44 -1.88 10.36
N TYR A 107 -4.61 -1.24 10.28
CA TYR A 107 -5.63 -1.31 11.32
C TYR A 107 -6.09 -2.75 11.57
N ILE A 108 -6.43 -3.52 10.52
CA ILE A 108 -6.86 -4.91 10.66
C ILE A 108 -5.77 -5.76 11.32
N LEU A 109 -4.50 -5.58 10.93
CA LEU A 109 -3.39 -6.29 11.55
C LEU A 109 -3.22 -5.91 13.02
N ALA A 110 -3.22 -4.61 13.32
CA ALA A 110 -3.03 -4.12 14.68
C ALA A 110 -4.12 -4.61 15.64
N VAL A 111 -5.39 -4.59 15.23
CA VAL A 111 -6.50 -5.05 16.08
C VAL A 111 -6.40 -6.54 16.39
N GLN A 112 -5.92 -7.37 15.47
CA GLN A 112 -5.68 -8.79 15.73
C GLN A 112 -4.61 -9.02 16.82
N LEU A 113 -3.62 -8.13 16.90
CA LEU A 113 -2.58 -8.19 17.94
C LEU A 113 -3.10 -7.68 19.29
N LEU A 114 -3.97 -6.68 19.29
CA LEU A 114 -4.51 -6.07 20.50
C LEU A 114 -5.51 -6.95 21.26
N ARG A 115 -6.20 -7.87 20.57
CA ARG A 115 -7.18 -8.81 21.12
C ARG A 115 -8.34 -8.17 21.91
N HIS A 116 -8.57 -6.87 21.74
CA HIS A 116 -9.63 -6.11 22.42
C HIS A 116 -10.36 -5.21 21.43
N PRO A 117 -11.70 -5.06 21.57
CA PRO A 117 -12.44 -4.11 20.77
C PRO A 117 -12.06 -2.68 21.12
N LEU A 118 -11.91 -1.84 20.10
CA LEU A 118 -11.63 -0.41 20.27
C LEU A 118 -12.93 0.39 20.25
N SER A 119 -13.06 1.41 21.09
CA SER A 119 -14.16 2.37 21.02
C SER A 119 -14.12 3.14 19.70
N SER A 120 -15.28 3.56 19.18
CA SER A 120 -15.35 4.27 17.89
C SER A 120 -14.49 5.53 17.81
N PRO A 121 -14.45 6.42 18.84
CA PRO A 121 -13.54 7.56 18.79
C PRO A 121 -12.07 7.17 18.75
N PHE A 122 -11.68 6.16 19.54
CA PHE A 122 -10.30 5.68 19.52
C PHE A 122 -9.94 5.03 18.18
N LYS A 123 -10.86 4.25 17.59
CA LYS A 123 -10.69 3.64 16.27
C LYS A 123 -10.44 4.68 15.19
N LEU A 124 -11.21 5.79 15.20
CA LEU A 124 -11.05 6.87 14.24
C LEU A 124 -9.65 7.49 14.34
N ILE A 125 -9.23 7.88 15.54
CA ILE A 125 -7.91 8.47 15.77
C ILE A 125 -6.80 7.46 15.41
N PHE A 126 -6.97 6.20 15.77
CA PHE A 126 -5.97 5.17 15.54
C PHE A 126 -5.74 4.89 14.04
N ILE A 127 -6.84 4.75 13.26
CA ILE A 127 -6.73 4.56 11.80
C ILE A 127 -6.09 5.77 11.13
N LEU A 128 -6.51 6.99 11.54
CA LEU A 128 -5.92 8.23 11.03
C LEU A 128 -4.41 8.28 11.32
N SER A 129 -4.01 7.98 12.55
CA SER A 129 -2.60 7.98 12.95
C SER A 129 -1.79 6.94 12.17
N LEU A 130 -2.33 5.74 11.96
CA LEU A 130 -1.68 4.71 11.15
C LEU A 130 -1.46 5.19 9.71
N GLY A 131 -2.47 5.81 9.09
CA GLY A 131 -2.36 6.31 7.72
C GLY A 131 -1.31 7.41 7.59
N LEU A 132 -1.33 8.40 8.48
CA LEU A 132 -0.31 9.45 8.50
C LEU A 132 1.09 8.90 8.74
N SER A 133 1.23 7.91 9.62
CA SER A 133 2.53 7.29 9.88
C SER A 133 3.05 6.52 8.67
N ILE A 134 2.17 5.83 7.93
CA ILE A 134 2.53 5.10 6.72
C ILE A 134 2.92 6.06 5.62
N GLY A 135 2.15 7.13 5.37
CA GLY A 135 2.47 8.15 4.39
C GLY A 135 3.81 8.82 4.68
N ALA A 136 4.00 9.33 5.91
CA ALA A 136 5.28 9.93 6.30
C ALA A 136 6.46 8.95 6.20
N PHE A 137 6.24 7.66 6.49
CA PHE A 137 7.27 6.64 6.33
C PHE A 137 7.61 6.41 4.86
N TYR A 138 6.62 6.47 3.97
CA TYR A 138 6.83 6.33 2.54
C TYR A 138 7.66 7.50 1.99
N GLU A 139 7.35 8.74 2.36
CA GLU A 139 8.15 9.92 2.02
C GLU A 139 9.60 9.82 2.51
N ILE A 140 9.81 9.28 3.73
CA ILE A 140 11.16 9.01 4.23
C ILE A 140 11.89 7.96 3.37
N LEU A 141 11.20 6.92 2.91
CA LEU A 141 11.80 5.92 2.02
C LEU A 141 12.17 6.51 0.66
N GLU A 142 11.36 7.40 0.10
CA GLU A 142 11.68 8.12 -1.13
C GLU A 142 12.92 9.02 -0.96
N PHE A 143 12.95 9.81 0.11
CA PHE A 143 14.12 10.63 0.45
C PHE A 143 15.40 9.79 0.57
N LEU A 144 15.33 8.67 1.29
CA LEU A 144 16.49 7.78 1.45
C LEU A 144 16.90 7.14 0.12
N THR A 145 15.93 6.74 -0.70
CA THR A 145 16.18 6.18 -2.02
C THR A 145 16.88 7.19 -2.93
N ASP A 146 16.38 8.41 -2.97
CA ASP A 146 16.95 9.49 -3.77
C ASP A 146 18.38 9.85 -3.31
N THR A 147 18.59 9.90 -1.97
CA THR A 147 19.88 10.24 -1.37
C THR A 147 20.94 9.14 -1.54
N ILE A 148 20.55 7.87 -1.42
CA ILE A 148 21.50 6.75 -1.41
C ILE A 148 21.71 6.17 -2.82
N SER A 149 20.63 6.01 -3.58
CA SER A 149 20.64 5.28 -4.85
C SER A 149 20.73 6.19 -6.07
N HIS A 150 20.51 7.51 -5.89
CA HIS A 150 20.48 8.51 -6.96
C HIS A 150 19.72 8.01 -8.20
N PRO A 151 18.42 7.64 -8.05
CA PRO A 151 17.65 7.10 -9.15
C PRO A 151 17.43 8.17 -10.23
N ASN A 152 17.15 7.73 -11.44
CA ASN A 152 16.68 8.58 -12.50
C ASN A 152 15.42 7.93 -13.11
N PRO A 153 14.26 8.59 -13.02
CA PRO A 153 14.01 9.87 -12.33
C PRO A 153 14.13 9.78 -10.79
N ILE A 154 14.29 10.93 -10.14
CA ILE A 154 14.20 11.06 -8.67
C ILE A 154 12.74 10.97 -8.23
N SER A 155 12.50 10.46 -7.02
CA SER A 155 11.13 10.30 -6.47
C SER A 155 10.58 11.62 -5.95
N GLN A 156 11.41 12.41 -5.26
CA GLN A 156 11.05 13.72 -4.67
C GLN A 156 11.68 14.88 -5.47
N PRO A 157 11.06 15.33 -6.56
CA PRO A 157 11.64 16.38 -7.39
C PRO A 157 11.64 17.77 -6.73
N SER A 158 10.80 18.00 -5.72
CA SER A 158 10.71 19.27 -4.99
C SER A 158 10.05 19.11 -3.62
N LEU A 159 10.30 20.09 -2.72
CA LEU A 159 9.60 20.16 -1.44
C LEU A 159 8.07 20.27 -1.61
N LEU A 160 7.62 21.02 -2.64
CA LEU A 160 6.18 21.14 -2.93
C LEU A 160 5.56 19.77 -3.29
N ASP A 161 6.29 18.92 -3.96
CA ASP A 161 5.86 17.57 -4.31
C ASP A 161 5.62 16.76 -3.03
N THR A 162 6.63 16.63 -2.18
CA THR A 162 6.55 15.97 -0.87
C THR A 162 5.41 16.54 0.01
N ASP A 163 5.24 17.86 0.07
CA ASP A 163 4.17 18.48 0.84
C ASP A 163 2.77 18.09 0.30
N LEU A 164 2.60 18.04 -1.02
CA LEU A 164 1.35 17.63 -1.66
C LEU A 164 1.07 16.12 -1.44
N ASP A 165 2.10 15.30 -1.40
CA ASP A 165 1.98 13.87 -1.10
C ASP A 165 1.54 13.64 0.34
N LEU A 166 2.13 14.34 1.30
CA LEU A 166 1.70 14.32 2.70
C LEU A 166 0.25 14.81 2.88
N VAL A 167 -0.18 15.84 2.12
CA VAL A 167 -1.58 16.30 2.12
C VAL A 167 -2.50 15.23 1.51
N SER A 168 -2.07 14.56 0.46
CA SER A 168 -2.81 13.45 -0.18
C SER A 168 -2.94 12.26 0.76
N ASP A 169 -1.88 11.93 1.49
CA ASP A 169 -1.90 10.89 2.53
C ASP A 169 -2.85 11.23 3.67
N LEU A 170 -2.87 12.49 4.12
CA LEU A 170 -3.83 12.94 5.12
C LEU A 170 -5.27 12.73 4.64
N ILE A 171 -5.58 13.08 3.39
CA ILE A 171 -6.92 12.89 2.80
C ILE A 171 -7.27 11.39 2.77
N GLY A 172 -6.38 10.54 2.28
CA GLY A 172 -6.58 9.10 2.25
C GLY A 172 -6.79 8.49 3.64
N ALA A 173 -5.97 8.89 4.61
CA ALA A 173 -6.07 8.46 6.00
C ALA A 173 -7.40 8.91 6.67
N MET A 174 -7.87 10.12 6.38
CA MET A 174 -9.18 10.62 6.86
C MET A 174 -10.33 9.78 6.30
N ILE A 175 -10.33 9.49 5.00
CA ILE A 175 -11.34 8.63 4.37
C ILE A 175 -11.31 7.23 4.99
N ALA A 176 -10.12 6.65 5.20
CA ALA A 176 -9.94 5.36 5.86
C ALA A 176 -10.48 5.38 7.30
N ALA A 177 -10.18 6.42 8.06
CA ALA A 177 -10.60 6.56 9.46
C ALA A 177 -12.13 6.63 9.58
N VAL A 178 -12.78 7.42 8.73
CA VAL A 178 -14.26 7.50 8.68
C VAL A 178 -14.83 6.14 8.25
N HIS A 179 -14.37 5.59 7.13
CA HIS A 179 -14.86 4.32 6.61
C HIS A 179 -14.64 3.17 7.61
N GLY A 180 -13.44 3.05 8.17
CA GLY A 180 -13.08 2.00 9.13
C GLY A 180 -13.82 2.11 10.46
N THR A 181 -14.25 3.30 10.85
CA THR A 181 -15.03 3.49 12.07
C THR A 181 -16.47 3.05 11.92
N TYR A 182 -17.10 3.34 10.78
CA TYR A 182 -18.53 3.01 10.52
C TYR A 182 -18.74 1.63 9.90
N ARG A 183 -17.72 1.03 9.30
CA ARG A 183 -17.80 -0.36 8.76
C ARG A 183 -17.03 -1.34 9.63
N THR A 184 -17.63 -2.49 9.85
CA THR A 184 -16.97 -3.60 10.56
C THR A 184 -16.23 -4.46 9.54
N PHE A 185 -14.90 -4.31 9.45
CA PHE A 185 -14.05 -5.14 8.59
C PHE A 185 -13.66 -6.48 9.24
N MET A 186 -13.91 -6.60 10.54
CA MET A 186 -13.72 -7.84 11.30
C MET A 186 -15.02 -8.23 12.00
N ASN A 187 -15.46 -9.48 11.86
CA ASN A 187 -16.42 -10.03 12.79
C ASN A 187 -15.74 -10.16 14.17
N GLN A 188 -16.14 -9.31 15.11
CA GLN A 188 -15.62 -9.29 16.48
C GLN A 188 -16.21 -10.45 17.31
N ASN A 189 -16.09 -11.66 16.82
CA ASN A 189 -16.32 -12.86 17.61
C ASN A 189 -14.95 -13.42 18.00
N PHE A 190 -14.36 -12.79 19.02
CA PHE A 190 -13.24 -13.35 19.76
C PHE A 190 -13.75 -14.11 20.97
#